data_72568370871ef333a2585bcab2541a2e
#
_entry.id   72568370871ef333a2585bcab2541a2e
#
_cell.length_a   1.000
_cell.length_b   1.000
_cell.length_c   1.000
_cell.angle_alpha   90.00
_cell.angle_beta   90.00
_cell.angle_gamma   90.00
#
_symmetry.space_group_name_H-M   'P 1'
#
loop_
_entity.id
_entity.type
_entity.pdbx_description
1 polymer ?
#
loop_
_entity_poly.entity_id
_entity_poly.type
_entity_poly.pdbx_seq_one_letter_code
_entity_poly.pdbx_strand_id
1 'polypeptide(L)'
;MTTSGSPRRRPDEGTQTTGALEWLAVLLIAGLAFLGASGLLLAYEAWCADRIYPGVWVGEVPVGGLRPEEAARHLQERLALPPVHLVGPERAWDAPAADLGLRLLADATARAAFGVGRGPEDGPLTHLLLLVQGHSVAPVLSYDESAARLYVQALAKGIDFPPVDAALTFQGLTPLSTPARPGRRLDVEAALADLRRSLQTPQGPRVELVVREVPP
;
A
#
# COMPACT_ATOMS: atom_id res chain seq x y z
N MET A 1 -11.62 -72.24 71.91
CA MET A 1 -12.42 -71.67 70.81
C MET A 1 -12.37 -70.16 70.93
N THR A 2 -11.47 -69.54 70.18
CA THR A 2 -11.15 -68.11 70.16
C THR A 2 -11.62 -67.48 68.84
N THR A 3 -12.69 -66.67 68.96
CA THR A 3 -13.21 -65.92 67.79
C THR A 3 -12.48 -64.60 67.67
N SER A 4 -11.66 -64.51 66.66
CA SER A 4 -10.96 -63.26 66.24
C SER A 4 -11.95 -62.35 65.53
N GLY A 5 -12.23 -61.19 66.13
CA GLY A 5 -13.01 -60.10 65.53
C GLY A 5 -12.09 -59.15 64.74
N SER A 6 -12.20 -59.08 63.43
CA SER A 6 -11.52 -58.11 62.59
C SER A 6 -12.12 -56.71 62.75
N PRO A 7 -11.31 -55.64 62.85
CA PRO A 7 -11.83 -54.27 62.90
C PRO A 7 -12.25 -53.84 61.47
N ARG A 8 -13.52 -53.44 61.32
CA ARG A 8 -14.04 -52.75 60.15
C ARG A 8 -13.37 -51.39 60.02
N ARG A 9 -12.55 -51.19 58.97
CA ARG A 9 -12.09 -49.87 58.55
C ARG A 9 -13.33 -49.06 58.14
N ARG A 10 -13.52 -47.87 58.71
CA ARG A 10 -14.44 -46.85 58.25
C ARG A 10 -13.84 -46.25 56.98
N PRO A 11 -14.66 -45.99 55.92
CA PRO A 11 -14.16 -45.25 54.75
C PRO A 11 -13.86 -43.82 55.20
N ASP A 12 -12.70 -43.34 54.75
CA ASP A 12 -12.24 -41.93 54.85
C ASP A 12 -13.19 -41.01 54.08
N GLU A 13 -14.12 -40.37 54.80
CA GLU A 13 -14.99 -39.31 54.23
C GLU A 13 -14.27 -37.93 54.06
N GLY A 14 -12.94 -37.86 54.29
CA GLY A 14 -12.20 -36.61 54.35
C GLY A 14 -11.62 -36.13 53.01
N THR A 15 -11.66 -36.91 51.91
CA THR A 15 -10.90 -36.62 50.70
C THR A 15 -11.71 -35.94 49.56
N GLN A 16 -13.05 -35.89 49.70
CA GLN A 16 -13.90 -35.33 48.63
C GLN A 16 -14.13 -33.82 48.70
N THR A 17 -13.97 -33.20 49.86
CA THR A 17 -14.21 -31.76 50.05
C THR A 17 -13.05 -30.87 49.63
N THR A 18 -11.82 -31.36 49.69
CA THR A 18 -10.61 -30.62 49.24
C THR A 18 -10.61 -30.43 47.73
N GLY A 19 -10.98 -31.45 46.96
CA GLY A 19 -11.04 -31.34 45.47
C GLY A 19 -12.07 -30.31 44.99
N ALA A 20 -13.24 -30.21 45.64
CA ALA A 20 -14.28 -29.27 45.26
C ALA A 20 -13.86 -27.78 45.47
N LEU A 21 -13.16 -27.51 46.56
CA LEU A 21 -12.62 -26.17 46.86
C LEU A 21 -11.52 -25.76 45.89
N GLU A 22 -10.66 -26.68 45.47
CA GLU A 22 -9.63 -26.44 44.47
C GLU A 22 -10.24 -26.11 43.12
N TRP A 23 -11.24 -26.87 42.64
CA TRP A 23 -11.96 -26.57 41.41
C TRP A 23 -12.70 -25.24 41.45
N LEU A 24 -13.31 -24.87 42.57
CA LEU A 24 -13.93 -23.57 42.76
C LEU A 24 -12.90 -22.42 42.68
N ALA A 25 -11.73 -22.59 43.28
CA ALA A 25 -10.64 -21.60 43.17
C ALA A 25 -10.14 -21.43 41.74
N VAL A 26 -9.96 -22.55 41.01
CA VAL A 26 -9.56 -22.51 39.58
C VAL A 26 -10.61 -21.80 38.72
N LEU A 27 -11.89 -22.10 38.91
CA LEU A 27 -12.97 -21.43 38.16
C LEU A 27 -13.06 -19.95 38.52
N LEU A 28 -12.82 -19.55 39.73
CA LEU A 28 -12.83 -18.15 40.18
C LEU A 28 -11.65 -17.38 39.56
N ILE A 29 -10.45 -17.97 39.55
CA ILE A 29 -9.26 -17.39 38.88
C ILE A 29 -9.48 -17.29 37.37
N ALA A 30 -10.00 -18.34 36.72
CA ALA A 30 -10.32 -18.32 35.30
C ALA A 30 -11.39 -17.27 34.98
N GLY A 31 -12.43 -17.13 35.81
CA GLY A 31 -13.45 -16.09 35.67
C GLY A 31 -12.89 -14.67 35.81
N LEU A 32 -12.02 -14.43 36.79
CA LEU A 32 -11.34 -13.16 36.99
C LEU A 32 -10.40 -12.84 35.81
N ALA A 33 -9.64 -13.82 35.33
CA ALA A 33 -8.77 -13.68 34.19
C ALA A 33 -9.57 -13.36 32.91
N PHE A 34 -10.70 -14.03 32.69
CA PHE A 34 -11.60 -13.77 31.58
C PHE A 34 -12.21 -12.36 31.64
N LEU A 35 -12.69 -11.93 32.81
CA LEU A 35 -13.19 -10.56 33.00
C LEU A 35 -12.11 -9.52 32.77
N GLY A 36 -10.90 -9.77 33.28
CA GLY A 36 -9.75 -8.89 33.04
C GLY A 36 -9.39 -8.78 31.55
N ALA A 37 -9.31 -9.91 30.83
CA ALA A 37 -9.05 -9.95 29.41
C ALA A 37 -10.14 -9.25 28.59
N SER A 38 -11.42 -9.47 28.94
CA SER A 38 -12.54 -8.80 28.28
C SER A 38 -12.54 -7.28 28.53
N GLY A 39 -12.24 -6.85 29.75
CA GLY A 39 -12.10 -5.43 30.08
C GLY A 39 -10.96 -4.76 29.32
N LEU A 40 -9.82 -5.44 29.20
CA LEU A 40 -8.67 -4.94 28.41
C LEU A 40 -9.02 -4.81 26.92
N LEU A 41 -9.73 -5.81 26.37
CA LEU A 41 -10.18 -5.78 24.97
C LEU A 41 -11.13 -4.62 24.71
N LEU A 42 -12.12 -4.40 25.59
CA LEU A 42 -13.04 -3.27 25.47
C LEU A 42 -12.33 -1.92 25.58
N ALA A 43 -11.35 -1.81 26.47
CA ALA A 43 -10.54 -0.60 26.60
C ALA A 43 -9.70 -0.35 25.33
N TYR A 44 -9.13 -1.39 24.74
CA TYR A 44 -8.41 -1.32 23.47
C TYR A 44 -9.31 -0.88 22.32
N GLU A 45 -10.49 -1.46 22.18
CA GLU A 45 -11.47 -1.07 21.16
C GLU A 45 -11.92 0.39 21.32
N ALA A 46 -12.19 0.81 22.56
CA ALA A 46 -12.54 2.19 22.87
C ALA A 46 -11.39 3.16 22.53
N TRP A 47 -10.14 2.77 22.77
CA TRP A 47 -8.97 3.58 22.41
C TRP A 47 -8.77 3.67 20.88
N CYS A 48 -9.04 2.59 20.15
CA CYS A 48 -8.96 2.54 18.69
C CYS A 48 -10.16 3.19 17.99
N ALA A 49 -11.26 3.53 18.68
CA ALA A 49 -12.51 3.99 18.07
C ALA A 49 -12.31 5.21 17.14
N ASP A 50 -11.44 6.15 17.51
CA ASP A 50 -11.12 7.37 16.77
C ASP A 50 -9.72 7.35 16.11
N ARG A 51 -9.02 6.21 16.15
CA ARG A 51 -7.64 6.04 15.68
C ARG A 51 -7.52 4.92 14.67
N ILE A 52 -6.54 5.03 13.79
CA ILE A 52 -6.14 3.96 12.87
C ILE A 52 -5.60 2.79 13.70
N TYR A 53 -6.01 1.57 13.38
CA TYR A 53 -5.53 0.38 14.10
C TYR A 53 -3.99 0.28 14.03
N PRO A 54 -3.32 -0.08 15.14
CA PRO A 54 -1.89 -0.36 15.15
C PRO A 54 -1.53 -1.44 14.11
N GLY A 55 -0.36 -1.28 13.46
CA GLY A 55 0.07 -2.17 12.39
C GLY A 55 -0.37 -1.76 10.99
N VAL A 56 -1.08 -0.62 10.84
CA VAL A 56 -1.42 -0.07 9.50
C VAL A 56 -0.31 0.87 9.03
N TRP A 57 0.07 0.69 7.77
CA TRP A 57 1.11 1.47 7.07
C TRP A 57 0.54 2.05 5.78
N VAL A 58 1.13 3.15 5.32
CA VAL A 58 0.90 3.70 3.97
C VAL A 58 2.26 3.77 3.28
N GLY A 59 2.48 2.87 2.31
CA GLY A 59 3.83 2.67 1.77
C GLY A 59 4.80 2.27 2.90
N GLU A 60 5.81 3.11 3.14
CA GLU A 60 6.80 2.92 4.21
C GLU A 60 6.49 3.73 5.48
N VAL A 61 5.41 4.51 5.49
CA VAL A 61 5.06 5.41 6.60
C VAL A 61 4.07 4.73 7.55
N PRO A 62 4.44 4.51 8.84
CA PRO A 62 3.51 3.98 9.83
C PRO A 62 2.46 5.02 10.21
N VAL A 63 1.18 4.65 10.14
CA VAL A 63 0.06 5.52 10.50
C VAL A 63 -0.80 4.94 11.64
N GLY A 64 -0.47 3.73 12.09
CA GLY A 64 -1.16 3.07 13.18
C GLY A 64 -1.10 3.87 14.49
N GLY A 65 -2.21 3.93 15.22
CA GLY A 65 -2.37 4.67 16.48
C GLY A 65 -2.66 6.16 16.32
N LEU A 66 -2.54 6.72 15.10
CA LEU A 66 -2.83 8.12 14.83
C LEU A 66 -4.33 8.33 14.55
N ARG A 67 -4.82 9.53 14.81
CA ARG A 67 -6.11 10.00 14.31
C ARG A 67 -6.02 10.29 12.81
N PRO A 68 -7.13 10.23 12.04
CA PRO A 68 -7.10 10.49 10.61
C PRO A 68 -6.45 11.83 10.23
N GLU A 69 -6.74 12.91 10.99
CA GLU A 69 -6.16 14.22 10.71
C GLU A 69 -4.64 14.28 11.02
N GLU A 70 -4.19 13.58 12.06
CA GLU A 70 -2.77 13.45 12.40
C GLU A 70 -2.05 12.61 11.36
N ALA A 71 -2.67 11.50 10.92
CA ALA A 71 -2.14 10.65 9.87
C ALA A 71 -2.02 11.40 8.53
N ALA A 72 -3.02 12.21 8.17
CA ALA A 72 -2.97 13.02 6.96
C ALA A 72 -1.79 13.99 6.97
N ARG A 73 -1.58 14.71 8.07
CA ARG A 73 -0.41 15.61 8.23
C ARG A 73 0.91 14.84 8.18
N HIS A 74 0.98 13.72 8.89
CA HIS A 74 2.17 12.87 8.92
C HIS A 74 2.52 12.33 7.52
N LEU A 75 1.51 11.96 6.73
CA LEU A 75 1.68 11.52 5.35
C LEU A 75 2.17 12.65 4.44
N GLN A 76 1.64 13.88 4.59
CA GLN A 76 2.09 15.04 3.81
C GLN A 76 3.57 15.36 4.06
N GLU A 77 4.03 15.18 5.29
CA GLU A 77 5.41 15.51 5.69
C GLU A 77 6.41 14.41 5.32
N ARG A 78 5.98 13.14 5.34
CA ARG A 78 6.89 11.99 5.27
C ARG A 78 6.76 11.12 4.04
N LEU A 79 5.59 11.08 3.39
CA LEU A 79 5.39 10.25 2.21
C LEU A 79 5.86 10.99 0.96
N ALA A 80 7.07 10.69 0.52
CA ALA A 80 7.54 11.10 -0.79
C ALA A 80 7.00 10.13 -1.86
N LEU A 81 6.36 10.67 -2.90
CA LEU A 81 5.95 9.85 -4.04
C LEU A 81 7.20 9.46 -4.84
N PRO A 82 7.36 8.17 -5.19
CA PRO A 82 8.47 7.74 -6.02
C PRO A 82 8.39 8.39 -7.41
N PRO A 83 9.52 8.59 -8.09
CA PRO A 83 9.53 9.06 -9.46
C PRO A 83 8.83 8.06 -10.38
N VAL A 84 8.27 8.57 -11.46
CA VAL A 84 7.68 7.77 -12.53
C VAL A 84 8.76 7.40 -13.53
N HIS A 85 8.94 6.11 -13.78
CA HIS A 85 9.92 5.62 -14.74
C HIS A 85 9.34 5.64 -16.16
N LEU A 86 9.82 6.58 -16.99
CA LEU A 86 9.45 6.69 -18.40
C LEU A 86 10.50 5.93 -19.22
N VAL A 87 10.08 4.90 -19.92
CA VAL A 87 10.98 4.03 -20.70
C VAL A 87 10.77 4.30 -22.18
N GLY A 88 11.76 4.90 -22.81
CA GLY A 88 11.81 5.08 -24.26
C GLY A 88 12.69 4.03 -24.96
N PRO A 89 12.75 4.03 -26.30
CA PRO A 89 13.48 3.03 -27.07
C PRO A 89 15.01 3.09 -26.88
N GLU A 90 15.57 4.26 -26.60
CA GLU A 90 17.02 4.45 -26.47
C GLU A 90 17.46 4.73 -25.04
N ARG A 91 16.60 5.27 -24.21
CA ARG A 91 16.91 5.61 -22.82
C ARG A 91 15.66 5.66 -21.96
N ALA A 92 15.86 5.65 -20.64
CA ALA A 92 14.81 5.88 -19.66
C ALA A 92 15.01 7.24 -18.96
N TRP A 93 13.92 7.77 -18.41
CA TRP A 93 13.90 9.01 -17.62
C TRP A 93 13.14 8.76 -16.33
N ASP A 94 13.59 9.37 -15.25
CA ASP A 94 12.89 9.41 -13.97
C ASP A 94 12.21 10.78 -13.83
N ALA A 95 10.90 10.79 -13.99
CA ALA A 95 10.10 12.00 -13.88
C ALA A 95 9.60 12.16 -12.45
N PRO A 96 9.81 13.33 -11.80
CA PRO A 96 9.17 13.61 -10.52
C PRO A 96 7.65 13.46 -10.63
N ALA A 97 7.04 12.76 -9.68
CA ALA A 97 5.59 12.51 -9.70
C ALA A 97 4.78 13.83 -9.76
N ALA A 98 5.27 14.87 -9.08
CA ALA A 98 4.63 16.19 -9.06
C ALA A 98 4.60 16.85 -10.45
N ASP A 99 5.65 16.68 -11.27
CA ASP A 99 5.74 17.26 -12.61
C ASP A 99 4.77 16.57 -13.58
N LEU A 100 4.43 15.32 -13.30
CA LEU A 100 3.38 14.56 -13.99
C LEU A 100 1.98 14.79 -13.40
N GLY A 101 1.81 15.80 -12.55
CA GLY A 101 0.52 16.15 -11.95
C GLY A 101 0.01 15.14 -10.91
N LEU A 102 0.87 14.27 -10.40
CA LEU A 102 0.51 13.33 -9.33
C LEU A 102 0.65 14.00 -7.98
N ARG A 103 -0.41 13.99 -7.19
CA ARG A 103 -0.43 14.54 -5.83
C ARG A 103 -1.06 13.57 -4.86
N LEU A 104 -0.48 13.46 -3.69
CA LEU A 104 -1.05 12.68 -2.60
C LEU A 104 -2.32 13.36 -2.06
N LEU A 105 -3.41 12.63 -2.03
CA LEU A 105 -4.63 13.01 -1.30
C LEU A 105 -4.55 12.45 0.12
N ALA A 106 -3.80 13.15 0.98
CA ALA A 106 -3.47 12.67 2.32
C ALA A 106 -4.71 12.38 3.17
N ASP A 107 -5.75 13.24 3.11
CA ASP A 107 -7.00 13.03 3.84
C ASP A 107 -7.76 11.80 3.35
N ALA A 108 -7.78 11.55 2.04
CA ALA A 108 -8.41 10.37 1.47
C ALA A 108 -7.62 9.10 1.84
N THR A 109 -6.30 9.17 1.80
CA THR A 109 -5.41 8.08 2.21
C THR A 109 -5.56 7.75 3.68
N ALA A 110 -5.59 8.76 4.56
CA ALA A 110 -5.79 8.59 5.99
C ALA A 110 -7.17 7.98 6.31
N ARG A 111 -8.22 8.38 5.59
CA ARG A 111 -9.55 7.77 5.71
C ARG A 111 -9.58 6.32 5.23
N ALA A 112 -8.88 5.99 4.14
CA ALA A 112 -8.73 4.63 3.68
C ALA A 112 -7.99 3.76 4.72
N ALA A 113 -6.90 4.27 5.31
CA ALA A 113 -6.18 3.60 6.39
C ALA A 113 -7.04 3.43 7.65
N PHE A 114 -7.88 4.43 7.98
CA PHE A 114 -8.82 4.34 9.10
C PHE A 114 -9.91 3.28 8.88
N GLY A 115 -10.30 3.02 7.63
CA GLY A 115 -11.27 1.98 7.26
C GLY A 115 -10.76 0.55 7.43
N VAL A 116 -9.44 0.35 7.53
CA VAL A 116 -8.84 -0.98 7.71
C VAL A 116 -9.27 -1.56 9.05
N GLY A 117 -9.76 -2.80 9.06
CA GLY A 117 -10.25 -3.50 10.25
C GLY A 117 -11.61 -3.02 10.75
N ARG A 118 -12.36 -2.22 9.96
CA ARG A 118 -13.71 -1.73 10.29
C ARG A 118 -14.79 -2.22 9.33
N GLY A 119 -14.48 -3.26 8.58
CA GLY A 119 -15.47 -3.92 7.73
C GLY A 119 -16.51 -4.70 8.55
N PRO A 120 -17.66 -5.05 7.95
CA PRO A 120 -18.72 -5.81 8.63
C PRO A 120 -18.28 -7.23 9.03
N GLU A 121 -17.22 -7.75 8.44
CA GLU A 121 -16.63 -9.06 8.71
C GLU A 121 -15.45 -8.98 9.71
N ASP A 122 -15.00 -7.76 10.04
CA ASP A 122 -13.85 -7.55 10.90
C ASP A 122 -14.25 -7.66 12.38
N GLY A 123 -13.42 -8.37 13.14
CA GLY A 123 -13.63 -8.61 14.57
C GLY A 123 -12.31 -8.53 15.35
N PRO A 124 -12.35 -8.80 16.67
CA PRO A 124 -11.16 -8.70 17.53
C PRO A 124 -9.96 -9.51 17.06
N LEU A 125 -10.20 -10.65 16.39
CA LEU A 125 -9.14 -11.48 15.81
C LEU A 125 -8.46 -10.77 14.63
N THR A 126 -9.21 -10.07 13.79
CA THR A 126 -8.66 -9.27 12.69
C THR A 126 -7.76 -8.17 13.24
N HIS A 127 -8.17 -7.48 14.30
CA HIS A 127 -7.37 -6.43 14.94
C HIS A 127 -6.05 -6.98 15.53
N LEU A 128 -6.08 -8.18 16.10
CA LEU A 128 -4.87 -8.84 16.58
C LEU A 128 -3.94 -9.25 15.44
N LEU A 129 -4.49 -9.72 14.31
CA LEU A 129 -3.72 -10.06 13.11
C LEU A 129 -3.07 -8.82 12.49
N LEU A 130 -3.76 -7.68 12.46
CA LEU A 130 -3.18 -6.41 11.98
C LEU A 130 -1.95 -6.00 12.80
N LEU A 131 -1.97 -6.22 14.12
CA LEU A 131 -0.82 -5.95 15.00
C LEU A 131 0.40 -6.80 14.66
N VAL A 132 0.19 -8.07 14.28
CA VAL A 132 1.29 -9.04 14.09
C VAL A 132 1.79 -9.05 12.65
N GLN A 133 0.89 -9.01 11.68
CA GLN A 133 1.24 -9.14 10.26
C GLN A 133 1.45 -7.79 9.59
N GLY A 134 0.88 -6.71 10.15
CA GLY A 134 0.82 -5.42 9.51
C GLY A 134 -0.14 -5.40 8.31
N HIS A 135 -0.55 -4.21 7.90
CA HIS A 135 -1.34 -4.02 6.69
C HIS A 135 -0.89 -2.74 5.97
N SER A 136 -0.52 -2.88 4.70
CA SER A 136 -0.11 -1.74 3.89
C SER A 136 -1.28 -1.26 3.03
N VAL A 137 -1.60 0.03 3.16
CA VAL A 137 -2.62 0.72 2.37
C VAL A 137 -1.93 1.49 1.25
N ALA A 138 -2.44 1.35 0.04
CA ALA A 138 -1.95 2.13 -1.09
C ALA A 138 -2.33 3.61 -0.91
N PRO A 139 -1.42 4.56 -1.23
CA PRO A 139 -1.73 5.98 -1.18
C PRO A 139 -2.79 6.34 -2.25
N VAL A 140 -3.76 7.16 -1.88
CA VAL A 140 -4.74 7.72 -2.81
C VAL A 140 -4.11 8.93 -3.48
N LEU A 141 -4.02 8.89 -4.80
CA LEU A 141 -3.41 9.96 -5.60
C LEU A 141 -4.46 10.71 -6.41
N SER A 142 -4.27 12.01 -6.57
CA SER A 142 -4.92 12.77 -7.64
C SER A 142 -4.01 12.81 -8.85
N TYR A 143 -4.60 12.89 -10.03
CA TYR A 143 -3.90 12.96 -11.30
C TYR A 143 -4.40 14.16 -12.11
N ASP A 144 -3.50 15.07 -12.47
CA ASP A 144 -3.75 16.19 -13.36
C ASP A 144 -3.19 15.86 -14.75
N GLU A 145 -4.08 15.49 -15.65
CA GLU A 145 -3.70 15.13 -17.02
C GLU A 145 -3.08 16.29 -17.79
N SER A 146 -3.49 17.53 -17.49
CA SER A 146 -2.94 18.71 -18.17
C SER A 146 -1.46 18.90 -17.86
N ALA A 147 -1.08 18.72 -16.58
CA ALA A 147 0.31 18.77 -16.16
C ALA A 147 1.13 17.64 -16.79
N ALA A 148 0.61 16.40 -16.75
CA ALA A 148 1.26 15.26 -17.41
C ALA A 148 1.45 15.47 -18.90
N ARG A 149 0.44 15.99 -19.61
CA ARG A 149 0.50 16.30 -21.03
C ARG A 149 1.60 17.32 -21.35
N LEU A 150 1.68 18.40 -20.57
CA LEU A 150 2.72 19.41 -20.74
C LEU A 150 4.13 18.83 -20.55
N TYR A 151 4.31 17.98 -19.54
CA TYR A 151 5.58 17.31 -19.29
C TYR A 151 5.97 16.39 -20.45
N VAL A 152 5.06 15.51 -20.88
CA VAL A 152 5.31 14.57 -21.99
C VAL A 152 5.56 15.31 -23.31
N GLN A 153 4.86 16.42 -23.57
CA GLN A 153 5.12 17.28 -24.73
C GLN A 153 6.49 17.97 -24.65
N ALA A 154 6.92 18.38 -23.47
CA ALA A 154 8.27 18.92 -23.29
C ALA A 154 9.34 17.86 -23.55
N LEU A 155 9.09 16.61 -23.09
CA LEU A 155 9.97 15.47 -23.37
C LEU A 155 10.02 15.14 -24.86
N ALA A 156 8.86 15.23 -25.55
CA ALA A 156 8.76 15.00 -26.99
C ALA A 156 9.70 15.90 -27.80
N LYS A 157 9.90 17.17 -27.40
CA LYS A 157 10.83 18.08 -28.08
C LYS A 157 12.27 17.57 -28.12
N GLY A 158 12.67 16.71 -27.21
CA GLY A 158 13.99 16.09 -27.18
C GLY A 158 14.07 14.73 -27.92
N ILE A 159 12.90 14.16 -28.25
CA ILE A 159 12.79 12.85 -28.92
C ILE A 159 12.44 13.02 -30.40
N ASP A 160 11.54 13.95 -30.68
CA ASP A 160 11.02 14.20 -32.03
C ASP A 160 12.07 14.83 -32.94
N PHE A 161 12.15 14.31 -34.13
CA PHE A 161 12.85 15.00 -35.23
C PHE A 161 12.11 14.77 -36.55
N PRO A 162 12.12 15.78 -37.43
CA PRO A 162 11.42 15.70 -38.71
C PRO A 162 12.11 14.69 -39.64
N PRO A 163 11.35 14.08 -40.58
CA PRO A 163 11.94 13.32 -41.65
C PRO A 163 12.77 14.23 -42.58
N VAL A 164 13.75 13.64 -43.23
CA VAL A 164 14.57 14.31 -44.25
C VAL A 164 14.38 13.59 -45.54
N ASP A 165 13.91 14.31 -46.56
CA ASP A 165 13.72 13.78 -47.90
C ASP A 165 15.07 13.52 -48.58
N ALA A 166 15.10 12.58 -49.52
CA ALA A 166 16.24 12.40 -50.40
C ALA A 166 16.42 13.64 -51.26
N ALA A 167 17.63 14.18 -51.30
CA ALA A 167 17.95 15.32 -52.11
C ALA A 167 19.16 15.01 -53.03
N LEU A 168 19.06 15.47 -54.28
CA LEU A 168 20.16 15.46 -55.19
C LEU A 168 20.60 16.92 -55.44
N THR A 169 21.80 17.25 -55.03
CA THR A 169 22.40 18.58 -55.26
C THR A 169 23.61 18.44 -56.15
N PHE A 170 23.93 19.48 -56.90
CA PHE A 170 25.11 19.53 -57.80
C PHE A 170 26.12 20.51 -57.25
N GLN A 171 27.34 20.07 -57.08
CA GLN A 171 28.47 20.92 -56.74
C GLN A 171 29.36 21.01 -58.01
N GLY A 172 29.10 21.99 -58.81
CA GLY A 172 29.63 22.04 -60.20
C GLY A 172 28.98 20.96 -61.07
N LEU A 173 29.78 20.04 -61.64
CA LEU A 173 29.30 18.89 -62.41
C LEU A 173 29.19 17.60 -61.61
N THR A 174 29.52 17.63 -60.33
CA THR A 174 29.49 16.45 -59.48
C THR A 174 28.14 16.33 -58.72
N PRO A 175 27.36 15.26 -58.94
CA PRO A 175 26.11 15.03 -58.18
C PRO A 175 26.43 14.60 -56.77
N LEU A 176 25.80 15.26 -55.78
CA LEU A 176 25.84 14.91 -54.37
C LEU A 176 24.45 14.42 -53.94
N SER A 177 24.35 13.16 -53.54
CA SER A 177 23.10 12.57 -53.08
C SER A 177 23.05 12.55 -51.53
N THR A 178 21.99 13.11 -50.97
CA THR A 178 21.66 12.97 -49.56
C THR A 178 20.55 11.90 -49.44
N PRO A 179 20.80 10.78 -48.75
CA PRO A 179 19.79 9.75 -48.60
C PRO A 179 18.63 10.23 -47.68
N ALA A 180 17.43 9.76 -47.96
CA ALA A 180 16.28 9.97 -47.10
C ALA A 180 16.51 9.38 -45.71
N ARG A 181 16.01 10.06 -44.70
CA ARG A 181 16.02 9.58 -43.32
C ARG A 181 14.62 9.71 -42.72
N PRO A 182 14.06 8.63 -42.17
CA PRO A 182 12.79 8.72 -41.48
C PRO A 182 12.92 9.63 -40.25
N GLY A 183 11.88 10.41 -40.03
CA GLY A 183 11.69 11.15 -38.78
C GLY A 183 11.12 10.26 -37.69
N ARG A 184 11.00 10.78 -36.47
CA ARG A 184 10.33 10.12 -35.39
C ARG A 184 9.50 11.11 -34.56
N ARG A 185 8.41 10.61 -33.96
CA ARG A 185 7.50 11.39 -33.12
C ARG A 185 7.02 10.57 -31.96
N LEU A 186 7.07 11.15 -30.77
CA LEU A 186 6.50 10.55 -29.55
C LEU A 186 4.97 10.56 -29.61
N ASP A 187 4.35 9.43 -29.33
CA ASP A 187 2.90 9.33 -29.18
C ASP A 187 2.49 9.75 -27.76
N VAL A 188 2.18 11.05 -27.61
CA VAL A 188 1.79 11.66 -26.33
C VAL A 188 0.53 11.01 -25.76
N GLU A 189 -0.47 10.69 -26.61
CA GLU A 189 -1.73 10.11 -26.15
C GLU A 189 -1.53 8.67 -25.64
N ALA A 190 -0.70 7.89 -26.34
CA ALA A 190 -0.34 6.56 -25.88
C ALA A 190 0.39 6.60 -24.51
N ALA A 191 1.33 7.53 -24.34
CA ALA A 191 2.06 7.71 -23.09
C ALA A 191 1.12 8.11 -21.93
N LEU A 192 0.16 9.02 -22.16
CA LEU A 192 -0.83 9.41 -21.14
C LEU A 192 -1.78 8.27 -20.81
N ALA A 193 -2.20 7.48 -21.81
CA ALA A 193 -3.05 6.32 -21.59
C ALA A 193 -2.31 5.23 -20.76
N ASP A 194 -1.01 5.05 -21.00
CA ASP A 194 -0.19 4.11 -20.27
C ASP A 194 0.07 4.58 -18.84
N LEU A 195 0.33 5.87 -18.64
CA LEU A 195 0.44 6.48 -17.30
C LEU A 195 -0.82 6.24 -16.47
N ARG A 196 -2.01 6.49 -17.02
CA ARG A 196 -3.27 6.21 -16.30
C ARG A 196 -3.41 4.74 -15.90
N ARG A 197 -2.99 3.83 -16.77
CA ARG A 197 -3.03 2.39 -16.52
C ARG A 197 -2.04 1.99 -15.43
N SER A 198 -0.83 2.53 -15.46
CA SER A 198 0.23 2.23 -14.49
C SER A 198 -0.09 2.71 -13.06
N LEU A 199 -0.88 3.78 -12.92
CA LEU A 199 -1.35 4.26 -11.61
C LEU A 199 -2.30 3.30 -10.89
N GLN A 200 -2.87 2.33 -11.61
CA GLN A 200 -3.77 1.31 -11.03
C GLN A 200 -3.02 0.03 -10.64
N THR A 201 -1.71 -0.03 -10.92
CA THR A 201 -0.89 -1.21 -10.63
C THR A 201 -0.10 -1.02 -9.33
N PRO A 202 0.00 -2.07 -8.48
CA PRO A 202 0.70 -1.97 -7.20
C PRO A 202 2.23 -1.87 -7.32
N GLN A 203 2.79 -2.10 -8.51
CA GLN A 203 4.24 -2.16 -8.75
C GLN A 203 4.91 -0.78 -8.95
N GLY A 204 4.15 0.31 -8.82
CA GLY A 204 4.62 1.67 -9.08
C GLY A 204 4.46 2.11 -10.54
N PRO A 205 4.45 3.43 -10.80
CA PRO A 205 4.16 3.96 -12.12
C PRO A 205 5.36 3.79 -13.06
N ARG A 206 5.22 2.88 -14.02
CA ARG A 206 6.13 2.69 -15.14
C ARG A 206 5.36 2.92 -16.44
N VAL A 207 5.90 3.76 -17.32
CA VAL A 207 5.27 4.17 -18.58
C VAL A 207 6.18 3.86 -19.74
N GLU A 208 5.67 3.17 -20.75
CA GLU A 208 6.37 2.94 -22.00
C GLU A 208 6.08 4.06 -22.99
N LEU A 209 7.13 4.70 -23.47
CA LEU A 209 7.06 5.76 -24.45
C LEU A 209 7.07 5.18 -25.87
N VAL A 210 5.92 5.21 -26.53
CA VAL A 210 5.77 4.76 -27.90
C VAL A 210 6.24 5.86 -28.85
N VAL A 211 7.28 5.57 -29.62
CA VAL A 211 7.83 6.47 -30.65
C VAL A 211 7.44 5.90 -32.01
N ARG A 212 6.77 6.72 -32.82
CA ARG A 212 6.38 6.35 -34.19
C ARG A 212 7.38 6.92 -35.20
N GLU A 213 7.73 6.10 -36.16
CA GLU A 213 8.48 6.59 -37.34
C GLU A 213 7.59 7.42 -38.25
N VAL A 214 8.12 8.50 -38.75
CA VAL A 214 7.48 9.37 -39.74
C VAL A 214 8.25 9.20 -41.05
N PRO A 215 7.60 8.69 -42.13
CA PRO A 215 8.28 8.53 -43.42
C PRO A 215 8.74 9.87 -43.97
N PRO A 216 9.84 9.88 -44.75
CA PRO A 216 10.35 11.05 -45.46
C PRO A 216 9.45 11.40 -46.62
#